data_80dfbb8d2c553f78cd3c1d198dad9d8a
#
_entry.id   80dfbb8d2c553f78cd3c1d198dad9d8a
#
_cell.length_a   1.000
_cell.length_b   1.000
_cell.length_c   1.000
_cell.angle_alpha   90.00
_cell.angle_beta   90.00
_cell.angle_gamma   90.00
#
_symmetry.space_group_name_H-M   'P 1'
#
loop_
_entity.id
_entity.type
_entity.pdbx_description
1 polymer ?
#
loop_
_entity_poly.entity_id
_entity_poly.type
_entity_poly.pdbx_seq_one_letter_code
_entity_poly.pdbx_strand_id
1 'polypeptide(L)'
;MGVILFAFHASLFTSCGHKEPNHYTHEVLNRMTPIKDQGDSPTCWIYAMLAAIETEHLAWGDSVNLSPYYIEKMMEREPNLPEDKRGMGATLLRLIQKYGIVGYNAMRSIETPVPKYAFMAGAEYTTQEFARSVCKPDEYIALTANDEEPYYQEVDIVLPDNWLNDRFYNVPIDTLLKKTERAVRQHHGVCWEDEEHAMAIVGIAHDDGGHRYFIMKNSWGTDGPYGGLEYISYKNFRRNTVAVEMTKEAYGLP
;
A
#
# COMPACT_ATOMS: atom_id res chain seq x y z
N MET A 1 74.02 -22.14 -2.11
CA MET A 1 72.80 -22.86 -2.45
C MET A 1 71.70 -22.34 -1.52
N GLY A 2 70.93 -21.41 -1.97
CA GLY A 2 69.84 -20.82 -1.21
C GLY A 2 68.51 -21.40 -1.70
N VAL A 3 67.74 -21.96 -0.78
CA VAL A 3 66.40 -22.52 -1.06
C VAL A 3 65.39 -21.38 -0.85
N ILE A 4 64.70 -20.99 -1.93
CA ILE A 4 63.60 -20.01 -1.91
C ILE A 4 62.31 -20.80 -1.63
N LEU A 5 61.73 -20.59 -0.44
CA LEU A 5 60.36 -21.09 -0.13
C LEU A 5 59.34 -20.14 -0.75
N PHE A 6 58.57 -20.65 -1.71
CA PHE A 6 57.36 -19.97 -2.18
C PHE A 6 56.22 -20.25 -1.20
N ALA A 7 55.75 -19.21 -0.51
CA ALA A 7 54.53 -19.27 0.28
C ALA A 7 53.32 -19.11 -0.65
N PHE A 8 52.54 -20.16 -0.81
CA PHE A 8 51.22 -20.10 -1.47
C PHE A 8 50.25 -19.41 -0.52
N HIS A 9 49.83 -18.19 -0.88
CA HIS A 9 48.67 -17.56 -0.26
C HIS A 9 47.40 -18.13 -0.88
N ALA A 10 46.74 -19.02 -0.15
CA ALA A 10 45.39 -19.44 -0.47
C ALA A 10 44.43 -18.27 -0.17
N SER A 11 43.97 -17.58 -1.19
CA SER A 11 42.89 -16.62 -1.09
C SER A 11 41.61 -17.36 -0.75
N LEU A 12 41.15 -17.24 0.49
CA LEU A 12 39.84 -17.65 0.92
C LEU A 12 38.81 -16.72 0.21
N PHE A 13 38.23 -17.17 -0.88
CA PHE A 13 37.04 -16.58 -1.42
C PHE A 13 35.90 -16.83 -0.42
N THR A 14 35.61 -15.84 0.42
CA THR A 14 34.37 -15.80 1.17
C THR A 14 33.26 -15.65 0.13
N SER A 15 32.62 -16.77 -0.22
CA SER A 15 31.38 -16.79 -0.95
C SER A 15 30.37 -15.97 -0.14
N CYS A 16 30.01 -14.78 -0.62
CA CYS A 16 28.77 -14.13 -0.22
C CYS A 16 27.64 -15.06 -0.67
N GLY A 17 27.19 -15.92 0.23
CA GLY A 17 26.05 -16.78 -0.02
C GLY A 17 24.85 -15.88 -0.29
N HIS A 18 24.40 -15.81 -1.53
CA HIS A 18 23.06 -15.32 -1.85
C HIS A 18 22.09 -16.23 -1.10
N LYS A 19 21.47 -15.69 -0.07
CA LYS A 19 20.42 -16.41 0.65
C LYS A 19 19.27 -16.56 -0.35
N GLU A 20 18.94 -17.81 -0.73
CA GLU A 20 17.79 -18.07 -1.58
C GLU A 20 16.55 -17.39 -0.97
N PRO A 21 15.66 -16.83 -1.80
CA PRO A 21 14.41 -16.27 -1.31
C PRO A 21 13.63 -17.31 -0.54
N ASN A 22 12.96 -16.91 0.54
CA ASN A 22 12.10 -17.82 1.29
C ASN A 22 11.00 -18.35 0.37
N HIS A 23 10.67 -19.63 0.54
CA HIS A 23 9.52 -20.23 -0.14
C HIS A 23 8.24 -19.92 0.62
N TYR A 24 7.23 -19.45 -0.11
CA TYR A 24 5.90 -19.14 0.45
C TYR A 24 4.81 -19.87 -0.35
N THR A 25 3.91 -20.53 0.37
CA THR A 25 2.69 -21.12 -0.21
C THR A 25 1.54 -20.15 -0.05
N HIS A 26 0.92 -19.72 -1.15
CA HIS A 26 -0.21 -18.80 -1.13
C HIS A 26 -1.50 -19.53 -0.74
N GLU A 27 -2.18 -19.04 0.30
CA GLU A 27 -3.53 -19.47 0.67
C GLU A 27 -4.60 -18.68 -0.09
N VAL A 28 -4.37 -17.38 -0.24
CA VAL A 28 -5.21 -16.43 -0.96
C VAL A 28 -4.30 -15.47 -1.72
N LEU A 29 -4.62 -15.20 -2.98
CA LEU A 29 -4.01 -14.13 -3.75
C LEU A 29 -5.12 -13.41 -4.53
N ASN A 30 -5.38 -12.18 -4.17
CA ASN A 30 -6.40 -11.34 -4.80
C ASN A 30 -5.91 -10.85 -6.17
N ARG A 31 -6.85 -10.57 -7.05
CA ARG A 31 -6.55 -9.89 -8.32
C ARG A 31 -5.99 -8.50 -8.01
N MET A 32 -4.98 -8.11 -8.77
CA MET A 32 -4.32 -6.81 -8.63
C MET A 32 -3.98 -6.21 -9.99
N THR A 33 -3.88 -4.91 -10.06
CA THR A 33 -3.30 -4.21 -11.21
C THR A 33 -1.79 -4.45 -11.26
N PRO A 34 -1.12 -4.21 -12.40
CA PRO A 34 0.34 -4.32 -12.49
C PRO A 34 1.05 -3.55 -11.38
N ILE A 35 2.18 -4.08 -10.93
CA ILE A 35 3.06 -3.38 -9.99
C ILE A 35 3.52 -2.07 -10.63
N LYS A 36 3.43 -0.98 -9.87
CA LYS A 36 3.92 0.34 -10.25
C LYS A 36 5.27 0.60 -9.58
N ASP A 37 5.98 1.61 -10.07
CA ASP A 37 7.23 2.06 -9.50
C ASP A 37 7.10 3.54 -9.11
N GLN A 38 7.27 3.84 -7.80
CA GLN A 38 7.26 5.20 -7.27
C GLN A 38 8.61 5.90 -7.44
N GLY A 39 9.67 5.14 -7.82
CA GLY A 39 11.03 5.65 -7.84
C GLY A 39 11.49 6.10 -6.46
N ASP A 40 12.22 7.22 -6.42
CA ASP A 40 12.72 7.81 -5.16
C ASP A 40 11.68 8.72 -4.46
N SER A 41 10.43 8.78 -4.97
CA SER A 41 9.39 9.61 -4.38
C SER A 41 8.88 9.00 -3.07
N PRO A 42 8.75 9.77 -1.97
CA PRO A 42 8.24 9.27 -0.69
C PRO A 42 6.70 9.19 -0.67
N THR A 43 6.10 8.79 -1.78
CA THR A 43 4.64 8.76 -2.01
C THR A 43 4.06 7.34 -1.97
N CYS A 44 4.70 6.39 -1.27
CA CYS A 44 4.24 4.99 -1.12
C CYS A 44 2.76 4.91 -0.68
N TRP A 45 2.33 5.78 0.22
CA TRP A 45 0.95 5.89 0.71
C TRP A 45 -0.08 6.13 -0.41
N ILE A 46 0.29 6.90 -1.45
CA ILE A 46 -0.55 7.10 -2.64
C ILE A 46 -0.69 5.77 -3.39
N TYR A 47 0.42 5.10 -3.67
CA TYR A 47 0.44 3.85 -4.42
C TYR A 47 -0.29 2.73 -3.68
N ALA A 48 -0.08 2.63 -2.37
CA ALA A 48 -0.69 1.62 -1.52
C ALA A 48 -2.23 1.76 -1.47
N MET A 49 -2.71 2.97 -1.18
CA MET A 49 -4.15 3.19 -1.07
C MET A 49 -4.86 3.10 -2.43
N LEU A 50 -4.24 3.60 -3.52
CA LEU A 50 -4.79 3.40 -4.87
C LEU A 50 -4.82 1.91 -5.23
N ALA A 51 -3.80 1.12 -4.87
CA ALA A 51 -3.81 -0.32 -5.11
C ALA A 51 -4.90 -1.05 -4.30
N ALA A 52 -5.21 -0.59 -3.08
CA ALA A 52 -6.34 -1.11 -2.31
C ALA A 52 -7.68 -0.81 -3.00
N ILE A 53 -7.91 0.43 -3.49
CA ILE A 53 -9.10 0.80 -4.27
C ILE A 53 -9.19 -0.05 -5.54
N GLU A 54 -8.12 -0.20 -6.28
CA GLU A 54 -8.05 -1.02 -7.50
C GLU A 54 -8.39 -2.49 -7.23
N THR A 55 -7.88 -3.06 -6.12
CA THR A 55 -8.15 -4.44 -5.71
C THR A 55 -9.63 -4.65 -5.38
N GLU A 56 -10.25 -3.68 -4.69
CA GLU A 56 -11.68 -3.69 -4.39
C GLU A 56 -12.52 -3.79 -5.68
N HIS A 57 -12.25 -2.95 -6.66
CA HIS A 57 -12.93 -2.96 -7.96
C HIS A 57 -12.69 -4.25 -8.75
N LEU A 58 -11.46 -4.76 -8.76
CA LEU A 58 -11.14 -6.01 -9.46
C LEU A 58 -11.88 -7.22 -8.87
N ALA A 59 -12.21 -7.22 -7.58
CA ALA A 59 -13.01 -8.26 -6.95
C ALA A 59 -14.43 -8.33 -7.54
N TRP A 60 -14.98 -7.18 -7.88
CA TRP A 60 -16.31 -7.05 -8.51
C TRP A 60 -16.30 -7.18 -10.05
N GLY A 61 -15.11 -7.38 -10.65
CA GLY A 61 -14.96 -7.54 -12.09
C GLY A 61 -14.73 -6.24 -12.87
N ASP A 62 -14.61 -5.12 -12.18
CA ASP A 62 -14.27 -3.83 -12.79
C ASP A 62 -12.76 -3.77 -13.11
N SER A 63 -12.43 -3.07 -14.21
CA SER A 63 -11.04 -2.88 -14.61
C SER A 63 -10.58 -1.45 -14.31
N VAL A 64 -10.36 -1.16 -13.03
CA VAL A 64 -9.89 0.14 -12.54
C VAL A 64 -8.38 0.10 -12.34
N ASN A 65 -7.67 1.08 -12.92
CA ASN A 65 -6.23 1.32 -12.72
C ASN A 65 -6.03 2.84 -12.63
N LEU A 66 -5.61 3.34 -11.48
CA LEU A 66 -5.61 4.75 -11.12
C LEU A 66 -4.22 5.37 -11.23
N SER A 67 -4.17 6.69 -11.49
CA SER A 67 -2.91 7.42 -11.64
C SER A 67 -2.42 7.98 -10.30
N PRO A 68 -1.29 7.53 -9.75
CA PRO A 68 -0.66 8.16 -8.61
C PRO A 68 -0.15 9.57 -8.95
N TYR A 69 0.36 9.77 -10.16
CA TYR A 69 0.90 11.06 -10.62
C TYR A 69 -0.13 12.18 -10.61
N TYR A 70 -1.42 11.83 -10.83
CA TYR A 70 -2.50 12.81 -10.71
C TYR A 70 -2.60 13.35 -9.29
N ILE A 71 -2.57 12.49 -8.29
CA ILE A 71 -2.62 12.89 -6.89
C ILE A 71 -1.35 13.65 -6.49
N GLU A 72 -0.18 13.19 -6.93
CA GLU A 72 1.09 13.91 -6.70
C GLU A 72 1.05 15.36 -7.22
N LYS A 73 0.40 15.60 -8.36
CA LYS A 73 0.18 16.95 -8.88
C LYS A 73 -0.89 17.72 -8.12
N MET A 74 -1.92 17.06 -7.65
CA MET A 74 -3.01 17.74 -6.92
C MET A 74 -2.59 18.12 -5.51
N MET A 75 -1.82 17.29 -4.81
CA MET A 75 -1.36 17.61 -3.45
C MET A 75 -0.42 18.82 -3.40
N GLU A 76 0.27 19.17 -4.51
CA GLU A 76 1.07 20.39 -4.61
C GLU A 76 0.23 21.68 -4.43
N ARG A 77 -1.11 21.57 -4.47
CA ARG A 77 -2.05 22.67 -4.22
C ARG A 77 -2.44 22.83 -2.75
N GLU A 78 -2.01 21.89 -1.91
CA GLU A 78 -2.31 21.91 -0.49
C GLU A 78 -1.36 22.89 0.24
N PRO A 79 -1.91 23.84 1.02
CA PRO A 79 -1.11 24.87 1.67
C PRO A 79 -0.20 24.30 2.79
N ASN A 80 -0.54 23.15 3.33
CA ASN A 80 0.16 22.51 4.44
C ASN A 80 0.89 21.24 4.00
N LEU A 81 1.16 21.06 2.70
CA LEU A 81 1.90 19.92 2.20
C LEU A 81 3.29 19.86 2.85
N PRO A 82 3.66 18.72 3.49
CA PRO A 82 5.02 18.54 4.00
C PRO A 82 6.07 18.59 2.89
N GLU A 83 7.27 19.11 3.22
CA GLU A 83 8.38 19.19 2.25
C GLU A 83 8.78 17.80 1.71
N ASP A 84 8.73 16.80 2.55
CA ASP A 84 9.05 15.41 2.21
C ASP A 84 7.91 14.69 1.48
N LYS A 85 6.73 15.33 1.32
CA LYS A 85 5.55 14.79 0.63
C LYS A 85 5.04 13.45 1.21
N ARG A 86 5.42 13.11 2.42
CA ARG A 86 4.88 11.94 3.12
C ARG A 86 3.41 12.17 3.48
N GLY A 87 2.68 11.09 3.68
CA GLY A 87 1.26 11.15 4.01
C GLY A 87 0.71 9.77 4.33
N MET A 88 -0.61 9.68 4.52
CA MET A 88 -1.30 8.45 4.90
C MET A 88 -2.42 8.12 3.91
N GLY A 89 -2.87 6.87 3.86
CA GLY A 89 -3.99 6.43 3.02
C GLY A 89 -5.27 7.21 3.30
N ALA A 90 -5.55 7.53 4.55
CA ALA A 90 -6.66 8.41 4.92
C ALA A 90 -6.56 9.80 4.27
N THR A 91 -5.36 10.37 4.21
CA THR A 91 -5.08 11.63 3.53
C THR A 91 -5.38 11.53 2.02
N LEU A 92 -4.99 10.40 1.38
CA LEU A 92 -5.31 10.16 -0.03
C LEU A 92 -6.81 10.17 -0.29
N LEU A 93 -7.60 9.52 0.54
CA LEU A 93 -9.06 9.49 0.39
C LEU A 93 -9.65 10.91 0.37
N ARG A 94 -9.16 11.81 1.22
CA ARG A 94 -9.56 13.23 1.22
C ARG A 94 -9.11 13.98 -0.02
N LEU A 95 -7.88 13.72 -0.51
CA LEU A 95 -7.39 14.34 -1.74
C LEU A 95 -8.20 13.90 -2.96
N ILE A 96 -8.58 12.62 -3.06
CA ILE A 96 -9.47 12.11 -4.10
C ILE A 96 -10.83 12.81 -4.05
N GLN A 97 -11.43 12.95 -2.89
CA GLN A 97 -12.70 13.67 -2.73
C GLN A 97 -12.61 15.15 -3.13
N LYS A 98 -11.50 15.79 -2.80
CA LYS A 98 -11.28 17.23 -3.07
C LYS A 98 -10.95 17.51 -4.53
N TYR A 99 -10.06 16.73 -5.13
CA TYR A 99 -9.49 17.00 -6.45
C TYR A 99 -9.96 16.05 -7.55
N GLY A 100 -10.60 14.95 -7.18
CA GLY A 100 -10.90 13.88 -8.11
C GLY A 100 -9.74 12.93 -8.33
N ILE A 101 -9.85 12.08 -9.34
CA ILE A 101 -8.82 11.13 -9.78
C ILE A 101 -8.98 10.88 -11.28
N VAL A 102 -7.96 10.32 -11.92
CA VAL A 102 -8.02 9.85 -13.32
C VAL A 102 -7.42 8.45 -13.43
N GLY A 103 -7.76 7.76 -14.52
CA GLY A 103 -7.13 6.47 -14.84
C GLY A 103 -5.65 6.62 -15.16
N TYR A 104 -4.86 5.58 -14.89
CA TYR A 104 -3.42 5.54 -15.13
C TYR A 104 -3.05 5.83 -16.59
N ASN A 105 -3.90 5.39 -17.54
CA ASN A 105 -3.66 5.64 -18.96
C ASN A 105 -3.78 7.12 -19.35
N ALA A 106 -4.49 7.94 -18.58
CA ALA A 106 -4.64 9.36 -18.83
C ALA A 106 -3.44 10.19 -18.32
N MET A 107 -2.74 9.68 -17.28
CA MET A 107 -1.57 10.34 -16.72
C MET A 107 -0.58 9.30 -16.20
N ARG A 108 0.42 8.95 -17.03
CA ARG A 108 1.38 7.87 -16.79
C ARG A 108 2.71 8.34 -16.21
N SER A 109 2.93 9.63 -16.11
CA SER A 109 4.12 10.24 -15.53
C SER A 109 3.80 11.60 -14.96
N ILE A 110 4.72 12.12 -14.14
CA ILE A 110 4.59 13.45 -13.51
C ILE A 110 4.68 14.60 -14.55
N GLU A 111 5.35 14.36 -15.69
CA GLU A 111 5.48 15.32 -16.80
C GLU A 111 4.23 15.40 -17.66
N THR A 112 3.34 14.39 -17.57
CA THR A 112 2.08 14.41 -18.33
C THR A 112 1.23 15.61 -17.89
N PRO A 113 0.69 16.42 -18.82
CA PRO A 113 -0.23 17.48 -18.48
C PRO A 113 -1.44 16.95 -17.71
N VAL A 114 -1.84 17.68 -16.66
CA VAL A 114 -2.98 17.28 -15.82
C VAL A 114 -4.26 17.21 -16.66
N PRO A 115 -4.90 16.03 -16.77
CA PRO A 115 -6.14 15.89 -17.51
C PRO A 115 -7.30 16.66 -16.85
N LYS A 116 -8.15 17.27 -17.67
CA LYS A 116 -9.39 17.92 -17.20
C LYS A 116 -10.52 16.93 -16.98
N TYR A 117 -10.48 15.81 -17.70
CA TYR A 117 -11.52 14.80 -17.75
C TYR A 117 -10.91 13.39 -17.57
N ALA A 118 -11.69 12.50 -17.02
CA ALA A 118 -11.43 11.06 -16.99
C ALA A 118 -12.30 10.37 -18.03
N PHE A 119 -11.81 9.24 -18.56
CA PHE A 119 -12.54 8.44 -19.53
C PHE A 119 -12.70 7.01 -19.00
N MET A 120 -13.91 6.49 -19.00
CA MET A 120 -14.21 5.11 -18.62
C MET A 120 -15.36 4.58 -19.49
N ALA A 121 -15.23 3.35 -19.99
CA ALA A 121 -16.23 2.68 -20.81
C ALA A 121 -16.74 3.52 -22.00
N GLY A 122 -15.88 4.36 -22.61
CA GLY A 122 -16.20 5.21 -23.75
C GLY A 122 -16.97 6.50 -23.41
N ALA A 123 -17.17 6.80 -22.14
CA ALA A 123 -17.78 8.05 -21.68
C ALA A 123 -16.73 8.98 -21.02
N GLU A 124 -16.99 10.28 -21.12
CA GLU A 124 -16.20 11.34 -20.48
C GLU A 124 -16.85 11.75 -19.16
N TYR A 125 -16.03 11.92 -18.13
CA TYR A 125 -16.41 12.32 -16.78
C TYR A 125 -15.51 13.47 -16.32
N THR A 126 -16.01 14.35 -15.48
CA THR A 126 -15.13 15.19 -14.67
C THR A 126 -14.31 14.29 -13.73
N THR A 127 -13.15 14.77 -13.28
CA THR A 127 -12.28 14.00 -12.37
C THR A 127 -12.97 13.66 -11.04
N GLN A 128 -13.89 14.52 -10.58
CA GLN A 128 -14.70 14.30 -9.38
C GLN A 128 -15.83 13.28 -9.60
N GLU A 129 -16.50 13.28 -10.77
CA GLU A 129 -17.50 12.26 -11.11
C GLU A 129 -16.85 10.89 -11.20
N PHE A 130 -15.69 10.81 -11.84
CA PHE A 130 -14.92 9.56 -11.90
C PHE A 130 -14.47 9.12 -10.50
N ALA A 131 -13.99 10.04 -9.65
CA ALA A 131 -13.64 9.73 -8.27
C ALA A 131 -14.80 9.10 -7.49
N ARG A 132 -16.02 9.66 -7.62
CA ARG A 132 -17.21 9.13 -6.95
C ARG A 132 -17.64 7.75 -7.45
N SER A 133 -17.24 7.38 -8.66
CA SER A 133 -17.53 6.05 -9.20
C SER A 133 -16.56 4.99 -8.70
N VAL A 134 -15.34 5.37 -8.30
CA VAL A 134 -14.27 4.45 -7.87
C VAL A 134 -13.97 4.51 -6.37
N CYS A 135 -14.34 5.59 -5.71
CA CYS A 135 -14.14 5.80 -4.27
C CYS A 135 -15.20 6.76 -3.76
N LYS A 136 -16.33 6.23 -3.30
CA LYS A 136 -17.44 7.04 -2.80
C LYS A 136 -17.04 7.76 -1.51
N PRO A 137 -17.58 8.96 -1.24
CA PRO A 137 -17.47 9.56 0.08
C PRO A 137 -17.94 8.58 1.17
N ASP A 138 -17.21 8.53 2.27
CA ASP A 138 -17.51 7.67 3.44
C ASP A 138 -17.53 6.15 3.18
N GLU A 139 -17.03 5.68 2.06
CA GLU A 139 -16.94 4.25 1.74
C GLU A 139 -15.87 3.53 2.56
N TYR A 140 -14.78 4.22 2.86
CA TYR A 140 -13.63 3.68 3.59
C TYR A 140 -13.64 4.05 5.07
N ILE A 141 -13.01 3.22 5.87
CA ILE A 141 -12.69 3.47 7.27
C ILE A 141 -11.17 3.37 7.46
N ALA A 142 -10.61 4.35 8.17
CA ALA A 142 -9.23 4.32 8.63
C ALA A 142 -9.18 3.76 10.05
N LEU A 143 -8.33 2.78 10.28
CA LEU A 143 -8.24 2.00 11.51
C LEU A 143 -6.82 2.13 12.09
N THR A 144 -6.73 2.12 13.41
CA THR A 144 -5.46 2.02 14.13
C THR A 144 -5.56 1.04 15.30
N ALA A 145 -4.42 0.72 15.90
CA ALA A 145 -4.35 -0.14 17.09
C ALA A 145 -3.39 0.48 18.11
N ASN A 146 -3.85 1.54 18.74
CA ASN A 146 -3.12 2.24 19.81
C ASN A 146 -3.68 1.83 21.18
N ASP A 147 -2.90 1.14 22.00
CA ASP A 147 -3.28 0.66 23.32
C ASP A 147 -3.18 1.73 24.43
N GLU A 148 -2.62 2.90 24.11
CA GLU A 148 -2.62 4.07 24.98
C GLU A 148 -3.93 4.87 24.88
N GLU A 149 -4.73 4.64 23.82
CA GLU A 149 -5.99 5.34 23.57
C GLU A 149 -7.20 4.40 23.73
N PRO A 150 -8.39 4.93 24.07
CA PRO A 150 -9.58 4.09 24.21
C PRO A 150 -9.95 3.38 22.91
N TYR A 151 -10.32 2.10 23.02
CA TYR A 151 -10.76 1.31 21.88
C TYR A 151 -12.22 1.59 21.49
N TYR A 152 -12.56 1.25 20.25
CA TYR A 152 -13.89 1.31 19.64
C TYR A 152 -14.45 2.74 19.53
N GLN A 153 -13.56 3.69 19.36
CA GLN A 153 -13.88 5.09 19.04
C GLN A 153 -12.83 5.70 18.12
N GLU A 154 -13.14 6.85 17.54
CA GLU A 154 -12.18 7.62 16.77
C GLU A 154 -11.17 8.30 17.67
N VAL A 155 -9.90 8.20 17.28
CA VAL A 155 -8.76 8.82 17.95
C VAL A 155 -7.93 9.61 16.96
N ASP A 156 -7.13 10.54 17.45
CA ASP A 156 -6.16 11.27 16.66
C ASP A 156 -4.84 10.49 16.64
N ILE A 157 -4.21 10.40 15.46
CA ILE A 157 -2.83 9.93 15.34
C ILE A 157 -1.92 11.15 15.15
N VAL A 158 -1.05 11.38 16.11
CA VAL A 158 -0.11 12.52 16.11
C VAL A 158 1.17 12.10 15.41
N LEU A 159 1.14 12.07 14.08
CA LEU A 159 2.29 11.81 13.22
C LEU A 159 2.44 12.92 12.18
N PRO A 160 3.68 13.26 11.77
CA PRO A 160 3.90 14.23 10.69
C PRO A 160 3.17 13.88 9.39
N ASP A 161 3.06 12.59 9.09
CA ASP A 161 2.40 12.05 7.90
C ASP A 161 0.87 12.25 7.92
N ASN A 162 0.28 12.43 9.11
CA ASN A 162 -1.14 12.77 9.27
C ASN A 162 -1.37 14.31 9.24
N TRP A 163 -0.84 14.98 8.22
CA TRP A 163 -0.85 16.45 8.13
C TRP A 163 -2.24 17.06 7.83
N LEU A 164 -3.24 16.26 7.44
CA LEU A 164 -4.64 16.70 7.36
C LEU A 164 -5.43 16.44 8.66
N ASN A 165 -4.79 15.89 9.69
CA ASN A 165 -5.40 15.52 10.96
C ASN A 165 -6.61 14.61 10.76
N ASP A 166 -6.43 13.55 10.00
CA ASP A 166 -7.41 12.50 9.83
C ASP A 166 -7.58 11.73 11.14
N ARG A 167 -8.80 11.24 11.40
CA ARG A 167 -9.11 10.46 12.58
C ARG A 167 -9.21 8.98 12.23
N PHE A 168 -8.83 8.14 13.18
CA PHE A 168 -8.75 6.69 13.00
C PHE A 168 -9.60 5.99 14.03
N TYR A 169 -10.37 4.99 13.61
CA TYR A 169 -11.14 4.17 14.53
C TYR A 169 -10.20 3.18 15.21
N ASN A 170 -10.05 3.31 16.53
CA ASN A 170 -9.09 2.54 17.32
C ASN A 170 -9.68 1.18 17.73
N VAL A 171 -8.92 0.11 17.49
CA VAL A 171 -9.31 -1.25 17.87
C VAL A 171 -8.10 -2.03 18.41
N PRO A 172 -8.31 -3.08 19.25
CA PRO A 172 -7.21 -3.94 19.67
C PRO A 172 -6.50 -4.55 18.46
N ILE A 173 -5.17 -4.64 18.50
CA ILE A 173 -4.34 -5.14 17.38
C ILE A 173 -4.76 -6.55 16.91
N ASP A 174 -5.18 -7.43 17.81
CA ASP A 174 -5.67 -8.75 17.41
C ASP A 174 -7.04 -8.70 16.71
N THR A 175 -7.85 -7.69 17.02
CA THR A 175 -9.09 -7.40 16.29
C THR A 175 -8.77 -6.86 14.90
N LEU A 176 -7.85 -5.91 14.81
CA LEU A 176 -7.40 -5.35 13.53
C LEU A 176 -6.85 -6.45 12.62
N LEU A 177 -5.94 -7.29 13.12
CA LEU A 177 -5.40 -8.43 12.36
C LEU A 177 -6.50 -9.35 11.83
N LYS A 178 -7.46 -9.75 12.68
CA LYS A 178 -8.56 -10.65 12.29
C LYS A 178 -9.47 -10.02 11.24
N LYS A 179 -9.76 -8.71 11.38
CA LYS A 179 -10.57 -7.97 10.41
C LYS A 179 -9.85 -7.84 9.07
N THR A 180 -8.57 -7.52 9.08
CA THR A 180 -7.71 -7.46 7.90
C THR A 180 -7.63 -8.83 7.21
N GLU A 181 -7.36 -9.90 7.95
CA GLU A 181 -7.34 -11.26 7.40
C GLU A 181 -8.67 -11.63 6.75
N ARG A 182 -9.80 -11.33 7.42
CA ARG A 182 -11.13 -11.58 6.88
C ARG A 182 -11.37 -10.80 5.59
N ALA A 183 -11.05 -9.51 5.57
CA ALA A 183 -11.20 -8.65 4.39
C ALA A 183 -10.44 -9.23 3.19
N VAL A 184 -9.17 -9.60 3.38
CA VAL A 184 -8.33 -10.18 2.33
C VAL A 184 -8.90 -11.52 1.83
N ARG A 185 -9.40 -12.40 2.74
CA ARG A 185 -10.05 -13.67 2.36
C ARG A 185 -11.36 -13.48 1.60
N GLN A 186 -12.03 -12.37 1.79
CA GLN A 186 -13.24 -11.97 1.07
C GLN A 186 -12.94 -11.15 -0.20
N HIS A 187 -11.66 -11.07 -0.58
CA HIS A 187 -11.14 -10.37 -1.75
C HIS A 187 -11.24 -8.85 -1.72
N HIS A 188 -11.47 -8.25 -0.54
CA HIS A 188 -11.44 -6.80 -0.38
C HIS A 188 -10.02 -6.24 -0.48
N GLY A 189 -9.92 -5.00 -0.94
CA GLY A 189 -8.69 -4.21 -0.96
C GLY A 189 -8.38 -3.63 0.42
N VAL A 190 -7.12 -3.72 0.85
CA VAL A 190 -6.66 -3.21 2.15
C VAL A 190 -5.36 -2.44 1.95
N CYS A 191 -5.30 -1.20 2.43
CA CYS A 191 -4.05 -0.45 2.59
C CYS A 191 -3.50 -0.72 3.99
N TRP A 192 -2.20 -0.89 4.12
CA TRP A 192 -1.48 -1.08 5.37
C TRP A 192 -0.30 -0.12 5.44
N GLU A 193 -0.07 0.44 6.62
CA GLU A 193 0.98 1.40 6.88
C GLU A 193 1.73 1.10 8.16
N ASP A 194 3.04 1.23 8.11
CA ASP A 194 3.91 1.35 9.28
C ASP A 194 4.54 2.75 9.34
N GLU A 195 5.49 2.97 10.25
CA GLU A 195 6.13 4.29 10.42
C GLU A 195 6.94 4.75 9.21
N GLU A 196 7.36 3.84 8.33
CA GLU A 196 8.29 4.13 7.25
C GLU A 196 7.69 3.93 5.86
N HIS A 197 6.69 3.05 5.72
CA HIS A 197 6.22 2.59 4.42
C HIS A 197 4.73 2.24 4.40
N ALA A 198 4.14 2.28 3.22
CA ALA A 198 2.78 1.85 2.97
C ALA A 198 2.71 0.87 1.80
N MET A 199 1.89 -0.17 1.91
CA MET A 199 1.67 -1.20 0.89
C MET A 199 0.22 -1.68 0.88
N ALA A 200 -0.24 -2.19 -0.26
CA ALA A 200 -1.55 -2.85 -0.31
C ALA A 200 -1.44 -4.33 0.05
N ILE A 201 -2.33 -4.82 0.92
CA ILE A 201 -2.43 -6.24 1.21
C ILE A 201 -3.26 -6.92 0.12
N VAL A 202 -2.65 -7.86 -0.58
CA VAL A 202 -3.27 -8.55 -1.72
C VAL A 202 -3.39 -10.07 -1.52
N GLY A 203 -2.97 -10.59 -0.37
CA GLY A 203 -3.10 -12.03 -0.15
C GLY A 203 -2.62 -12.49 1.21
N ILE A 204 -2.66 -13.81 1.39
CA ILE A 204 -2.24 -14.52 2.59
C ILE A 204 -1.39 -15.70 2.16
N ALA A 205 -0.29 -15.93 2.85
CA ALA A 205 0.62 -17.05 2.62
C ALA A 205 1.10 -17.65 3.94
N HIS A 206 1.76 -18.80 3.85
CA HIS A 206 2.54 -19.38 4.92
C HIS A 206 3.90 -19.86 4.39
N ASP A 207 4.90 -19.88 5.26
CA ASP A 207 6.19 -20.49 5.00
C ASP A 207 6.17 -22.02 5.26
N ASP A 208 7.27 -22.68 5.00
CA ASP A 208 7.41 -24.13 5.23
C ASP A 208 7.33 -24.51 6.73
N GLY A 209 7.53 -23.53 7.63
CA GLY A 209 7.35 -23.67 9.08
C GLY A 209 5.91 -23.47 9.56
N GLY A 210 5.00 -23.13 8.63
CA GLY A 210 3.59 -22.83 8.94
C GLY A 210 3.35 -21.44 9.53
N HIS A 211 4.36 -20.54 9.54
CA HIS A 211 4.15 -19.17 9.96
C HIS A 211 3.37 -18.43 8.88
N ARG A 212 2.44 -17.58 9.30
CA ARG A 212 1.53 -16.87 8.40
C ARG A 212 2.02 -15.46 8.07
N TYR A 213 1.74 -15.06 6.83
CA TYR A 213 2.16 -13.79 6.25
C TYR A 213 1.01 -13.16 5.47
N PHE A 214 0.96 -11.85 5.46
CA PHE A 214 0.27 -11.09 4.42
C PHE A 214 1.17 -10.96 3.20
N ILE A 215 0.59 -11.11 2.01
CA ILE A 215 1.24 -10.80 0.73
C ILE A 215 0.93 -9.34 0.44
N MET A 216 2.00 -8.55 0.32
CA MET A 216 1.94 -7.12 0.11
C MET A 216 2.29 -6.80 -1.34
N LYS A 217 1.50 -5.96 -1.97
CA LYS A 217 1.84 -5.33 -3.25
C LYS A 217 2.63 -4.07 -2.96
N ASN A 218 3.92 -4.10 -3.27
CA ASN A 218 4.82 -2.95 -3.12
C ASN A 218 4.81 -2.06 -4.37
N SER A 219 5.41 -0.89 -4.28
CA SER A 219 5.49 0.13 -5.33
C SER A 219 6.94 0.45 -5.76
N TRP A 220 7.81 -0.55 -5.77
CA TRP A 220 9.22 -0.44 -6.17
C TRP A 220 9.55 -1.23 -7.45
N GLY A 221 8.59 -1.31 -8.39
CA GLY A 221 8.77 -2.10 -9.60
C GLY A 221 8.82 -3.61 -9.34
N THR A 222 9.32 -4.36 -10.33
CA THR A 222 9.27 -5.85 -10.32
C THR A 222 10.62 -6.53 -10.19
N ASP A 223 11.70 -5.78 -9.99
CA ASP A 223 13.07 -6.31 -10.00
C ASP A 223 13.45 -7.09 -8.72
N GLY A 224 12.61 -7.06 -7.70
CA GLY A 224 12.80 -7.81 -6.46
C GLY A 224 12.55 -9.31 -6.61
N PRO A 225 12.96 -10.12 -5.61
CA PRO A 225 12.93 -11.59 -5.66
C PRO A 225 11.52 -12.18 -5.81
N TYR A 226 10.49 -11.40 -5.51
CA TYR A 226 9.09 -11.83 -5.58
C TYR A 226 8.29 -11.00 -6.60
N GLY A 227 8.95 -10.38 -7.58
CA GLY A 227 8.26 -9.66 -8.66
C GLY A 227 7.45 -8.45 -8.21
N GLY A 228 7.93 -7.73 -7.18
CA GLY A 228 7.26 -6.56 -6.60
C GLY A 228 6.27 -6.90 -5.49
N LEU A 229 6.19 -8.18 -5.09
CA LEU A 229 5.49 -8.58 -3.88
C LEU A 229 6.45 -8.66 -2.69
N GLU A 230 5.93 -8.48 -1.49
CA GLU A 230 6.62 -8.69 -0.23
C GLU A 230 5.77 -9.51 0.74
N TYR A 231 6.39 -10.02 1.81
CA TYR A 231 5.73 -10.89 2.78
C TYR A 231 5.95 -10.35 4.19
N ILE A 232 4.88 -9.84 4.80
CA ILE A 232 4.89 -9.34 6.18
C ILE A 232 4.29 -10.39 7.09
N SER A 233 5.09 -10.92 8.03
CA SER A 233 4.58 -11.90 8.99
C SER A 233 3.49 -11.30 9.88
N TYR A 234 2.53 -12.11 10.32
CA TYR A 234 1.50 -11.67 11.28
C TYR A 234 2.11 -11.13 12.57
N LYS A 235 3.31 -11.57 12.94
CA LYS A 235 4.07 -11.03 14.07
C LYS A 235 4.52 -9.59 13.79
N ASN A 236 5.05 -9.33 12.60
CA ASN A 236 5.48 -7.99 12.19
C ASN A 236 4.27 -7.06 12.01
N PHE A 237 3.17 -7.55 11.43
CA PHE A 237 1.93 -6.79 11.36
C PHE A 237 1.50 -6.30 12.74
N ARG A 238 1.44 -7.19 13.76
CA ARG A 238 1.07 -6.80 15.12
C ARG A 238 2.00 -5.77 15.75
N ARG A 239 3.28 -5.81 15.39
CA ARG A 239 4.30 -4.97 16.00
C ARG A 239 4.39 -3.59 15.37
N ASN A 240 4.22 -3.52 14.06
CA ASN A 240 4.61 -2.35 13.28
C ASN A 240 3.42 -1.60 12.66
N THR A 241 2.19 -2.15 12.70
CA THR A 241 1.03 -1.46 12.11
C THR A 241 0.75 -0.14 12.80
N VAL A 242 0.75 0.92 12.04
CA VAL A 242 0.30 2.27 12.43
C VAL A 242 -1.16 2.45 12.00
N ALA A 243 -1.48 2.16 10.74
CA ALA A 243 -2.82 2.31 10.20
C ALA A 243 -3.18 1.21 9.19
N VAL A 244 -4.48 1.03 9.00
CA VAL A 244 -5.06 0.17 7.97
C VAL A 244 -6.32 0.84 7.43
N GLU A 245 -6.43 0.98 6.11
CA GLU A 245 -7.65 1.44 5.47
C GLU A 245 -8.28 0.33 4.65
N MET A 246 -9.59 0.21 4.78
CA MET A 246 -10.44 -0.72 4.01
C MET A 246 -11.84 -0.15 3.84
N THR A 247 -12.66 -0.76 2.99
CA THR A 247 -14.08 -0.36 2.91
C THR A 247 -14.81 -0.69 4.23
N LYS A 248 -15.84 0.09 4.56
CA LYS A 248 -16.70 -0.19 5.73
C LYS A 248 -17.32 -1.59 5.65
N GLU A 249 -17.68 -2.02 4.43
CA GLU A 249 -18.17 -3.37 4.15
C GLU A 249 -17.14 -4.44 4.53
N ALA A 250 -15.88 -4.29 4.11
CA ALA A 250 -14.79 -5.20 4.44
C ALA A 250 -14.58 -5.30 5.97
N TYR A 251 -14.69 -4.18 6.68
CA TYR A 251 -14.63 -4.16 8.14
C TYR A 251 -15.87 -4.83 8.78
N GLY A 252 -17.01 -4.82 8.11
CA GLY A 252 -18.29 -5.37 8.57
C GLY A 252 -19.21 -4.32 9.20
N LEU A 253 -19.09 -3.08 8.76
CA LEU A 253 -20.06 -2.01 9.01
C LEU A 253 -21.02 -1.90 7.82
N PRO A 254 -22.28 -1.45 8.05
CA PRO A 254 -23.24 -1.21 6.98
C PRO A 254 -22.86 -0.01 6.10
#